data_6ef352a9f5d79dd550ba53772296414a
#
_entry.id   6ef352a9f5d79dd550ba53772296414a
#
_cell.length_a   1.000
_cell.length_b   1.000
_cell.length_c   1.000
_cell.angle_alpha   90.00
_cell.angle_beta   90.00
_cell.angle_gamma   90.00
#
_symmetry.space_group_name_H-M   'P 1'
#
loop_
_entity.id
_entity.type
_entity.pdbx_description
1 polymer ?
#
loop_
_entity_poly.entity_id
_entity_poly.type
_entity_poly.pdbx_seq_one_letter_code
_entity_poly.pdbx_strand_id
1 'polypeptide(L)'
;MKKNIILYSFIALLSGTAGCSDMLDEYPLDAISPETYYNNADELRSATNQFYGMFPGAASGYTESADVVCIFNLPAEVQGIRTVPTSGGGWNWEYLRAVNFYLSHSVRCDDVDAREHFDGIARFFRAYFYFEKV
;
A
#
# COMPACT_ATOMS: atom_id res chain seq x y z
N MET A 1 56.43 -6.95 28.85
CA MET A 1 56.28 -6.30 27.56
C MET A 1 55.30 -7.04 26.62
N LYS A 2 55.39 -8.35 26.43
CA LYS A 2 54.48 -9.11 25.50
C LYS A 2 52.98 -9.04 25.86
N LYS A 3 52.61 -9.05 27.17
CA LYS A 3 51.19 -8.97 27.61
C LYS A 3 50.52 -7.63 27.25
N ASN A 4 51.26 -6.53 27.29
CA ASN A 4 50.67 -5.22 26.97
C ASN A 4 50.47 -5.04 25.46
N ILE A 5 51.30 -5.65 24.63
CA ILE A 5 51.18 -5.63 23.17
C ILE A 5 49.91 -6.38 22.76
N ILE A 6 49.61 -7.53 23.38
CA ILE A 6 48.37 -8.30 23.10
C ILE A 6 47.14 -7.51 23.52
N LEU A 7 47.21 -6.82 24.68
CA LEU A 7 46.09 -5.98 25.15
C LEU A 7 45.79 -4.80 24.20
N TYR A 8 46.84 -4.09 23.75
CA TYR A 8 46.65 -2.98 22.78
C TYR A 8 46.20 -3.46 21.42
N SER A 9 46.62 -4.65 20.96
CA SER A 9 46.14 -5.24 19.73
C SER A 9 44.65 -5.62 19.82
N PHE A 10 44.18 -6.09 20.97
CA PHE A 10 42.79 -6.44 21.20
C PHE A 10 41.88 -5.20 21.27
N ILE A 11 42.36 -4.11 21.90
CA ILE A 11 41.66 -2.82 21.95
C ILE A 11 41.55 -2.19 20.54
N ALA A 12 42.62 -2.25 19.75
CA ALA A 12 42.61 -1.75 18.36
C ALA A 12 41.69 -2.54 17.44
N LEU A 13 41.51 -3.84 17.70
CA LEU A 13 40.57 -4.68 16.94
C LEU A 13 39.08 -4.36 17.27
N LEU A 14 38.78 -4.06 18.55
CA LEU A 14 37.44 -3.68 19.00
C LEU A 14 37.01 -2.28 18.51
N SER A 15 37.92 -1.35 18.35
CA SER A 15 37.60 0.01 17.85
C SER A 15 37.31 0.03 16.35
N GLY A 16 37.66 -1.00 15.58
CA GLY A 16 37.37 -1.11 14.15
C GLY A 16 35.94 -1.59 13.82
N THR A 17 35.13 -2.02 14.81
CA THR A 17 33.80 -2.53 14.59
C THR A 17 32.67 -1.49 14.78
N ALA A 18 33.03 -0.24 15.14
CA ALA A 18 32.06 0.86 15.11
C ALA A 18 31.83 1.29 13.67
N GLY A 19 31.16 0.44 12.90
CA GLY A 19 30.67 0.77 11.55
C GLY A 19 29.60 1.87 11.65
N CYS A 20 29.74 2.93 10.87
CA CYS A 20 28.71 3.95 10.72
C CYS A 20 27.48 3.30 10.07
N SER A 21 26.44 3.01 10.83
CA SER A 21 25.15 2.52 10.31
C SER A 21 24.46 3.58 9.47
N ASP A 22 24.61 4.86 9.83
CA ASP A 22 23.97 6.00 9.15
C ASP A 22 24.46 6.25 7.71
N MET A 23 25.63 5.75 7.33
CA MET A 23 26.21 5.99 6.02
C MET A 23 25.62 5.08 4.93
N LEU A 24 24.88 4.04 5.32
CA LEU A 24 24.28 3.06 4.41
C LEU A 24 22.77 3.29 4.22
N ASP A 25 22.14 4.10 5.06
CA ASP A 25 20.72 4.43 4.99
C ASP A 25 20.50 5.72 4.17
N GLU A 26 20.89 5.67 2.89
CA GLU A 26 20.68 6.80 1.98
C GLU A 26 19.35 6.57 1.24
N TYR A 27 18.39 7.47 1.49
CA TYR A 27 17.11 7.43 0.76
C TYR A 27 17.32 7.89 -0.68
N PRO A 28 16.71 7.21 -1.66
CA PRO A 28 16.81 7.63 -3.06
C PRO A 28 16.23 9.04 -3.23
N LEU A 29 17.00 9.95 -3.81
CA LEU A 29 16.61 11.33 -4.05
C LEU A 29 15.65 11.48 -5.25
N ASP A 30 15.57 10.47 -6.08
CA ASP A 30 14.78 10.40 -7.30
C ASP A 30 13.47 9.58 -7.16
N ALA A 31 13.24 9.01 -5.98
CA ALA A 31 12.05 8.21 -5.69
C ALA A 31 11.37 8.67 -4.40
N ILE A 32 10.05 8.62 -4.39
CA ILE A 32 9.26 8.87 -3.18
C ILE A 32 9.48 7.68 -2.22
N SER A 33 10.13 7.96 -1.10
CA SER A 33 10.32 6.98 -0.02
C SER A 33 9.17 7.08 0.98
N PRO A 34 8.69 5.95 1.54
CA PRO A 34 7.68 5.99 2.59
C PRO A 34 8.09 6.79 3.82
N GLU A 35 9.40 6.90 4.06
CA GLU A 35 9.99 7.63 5.19
C GLU A 35 9.91 9.15 5.01
N THR A 36 9.85 9.63 3.77
CA THR A 36 9.84 11.06 3.42
C THR A 36 8.47 11.55 2.94
N TYR A 37 7.48 10.67 2.84
CA TYR A 37 6.14 10.95 2.36
C TYR A 37 5.09 10.78 3.46
N TYR A 38 3.90 11.29 3.28
CA TYR A 38 2.76 11.30 4.21
C TYR A 38 2.88 12.32 5.36
N ASN A 39 3.61 13.43 5.16
CA ASN A 39 3.86 14.43 6.20
C ASN A 39 2.85 15.59 6.19
N ASN A 40 2.13 15.80 5.10
CA ASN A 40 1.20 16.92 4.95
C ASN A 40 -0.09 16.52 4.23
N ALA A 41 -1.10 17.40 4.29
CA ALA A 41 -2.44 17.17 3.73
C ALA A 41 -2.43 16.92 2.21
N ASP A 42 -1.55 17.58 1.44
CA ASP A 42 -1.49 17.43 -0.01
C ASP A 42 -0.91 16.06 -0.41
N GLU A 43 0.05 15.56 0.36
CA GLU A 43 0.59 14.21 0.18
C GLU A 43 -0.47 13.15 0.51
N LEU A 44 -1.23 13.33 1.61
CA LEU A 44 -2.32 12.44 1.95
C LEU A 44 -3.42 12.43 0.88
N ARG A 45 -3.76 13.61 0.34
CA ARG A 45 -4.70 13.75 -0.78
C ARG A 45 -4.21 13.01 -2.01
N SER A 46 -2.96 13.24 -2.38
CA SER A 46 -2.35 12.60 -3.54
C SER A 46 -2.35 11.08 -3.41
N ALA A 47 -1.99 10.57 -2.23
CA ALA A 47 -1.98 9.14 -1.94
C ALA A 47 -3.38 8.52 -1.98
N THR A 48 -4.41 9.22 -1.49
CA THR A 48 -5.80 8.69 -1.47
C THR A 48 -6.47 8.77 -2.83
N ASN A 49 -6.05 9.69 -3.71
CA ASN A 49 -6.60 9.82 -5.06
C ASN A 49 -6.48 8.53 -5.89
N GLN A 50 -5.43 7.74 -5.69
CA GLN A 50 -5.28 6.47 -6.39
C GLN A 50 -6.40 5.47 -6.08
N PHE A 51 -7.03 5.56 -4.90
CA PHE A 51 -8.07 4.62 -4.50
C PHE A 51 -9.36 4.77 -5.30
N TYR A 52 -9.62 5.95 -5.88
CA TYR A 52 -10.76 6.17 -6.76
C TYR A 52 -10.69 5.33 -8.04
N GLY A 53 -9.52 4.80 -8.39
CA GLY A 53 -9.37 3.82 -9.45
C GLY A 53 -10.03 2.45 -9.17
N MET A 54 -10.48 2.21 -7.94
CA MET A 54 -11.27 1.03 -7.60
C MET A 54 -12.71 1.10 -8.10
N PHE A 55 -13.23 2.30 -8.35
CA PHE A 55 -14.57 2.44 -8.88
C PHE A 55 -14.66 1.94 -10.32
N PRO A 56 -15.78 1.29 -10.67
CA PRO A 56 -16.03 0.91 -12.04
C PRO A 56 -16.07 2.16 -12.93
N GLY A 57 -15.53 2.06 -14.13
CA GLY A 57 -15.64 3.14 -15.12
C GLY A 57 -17.09 3.41 -15.48
N ALA A 58 -17.39 4.62 -15.95
CA ALA A 58 -18.75 5.05 -16.28
C ALA A 58 -19.50 4.10 -17.25
N ALA A 59 -18.75 3.42 -18.13
CA ALA A 59 -19.30 2.45 -19.06
C ALA A 59 -19.61 1.09 -18.43
N SER A 60 -18.98 0.75 -17.30
CA SER A 60 -19.17 -0.55 -16.63
C SER A 60 -20.26 -0.53 -15.56
N GLY A 61 -20.73 0.66 -15.15
CA GLY A 61 -21.78 0.79 -14.14
C GLY A 61 -23.17 0.30 -14.57
N TYR A 62 -23.33 -0.05 -15.84
CA TYR A 62 -24.59 -0.55 -16.41
C TYR A 62 -24.43 -1.92 -17.08
N THR A 63 -23.25 -2.51 -17.05
CA THR A 63 -23.03 -3.87 -17.55
C THR A 63 -23.29 -4.85 -16.42
N GLU A 64 -24.48 -5.30 -16.36
CA GLU A 64 -24.95 -5.98 -15.20
C GLU A 64 -24.91 -7.48 -15.32
N SER A 65 -24.30 -8.07 -14.37
CA SER A 65 -24.66 -9.41 -13.91
C SER A 65 -26.04 -9.43 -13.21
N ALA A 66 -26.75 -8.30 -13.14
CA ALA A 66 -28.06 -8.18 -12.55
C ALA A 66 -29.17 -8.27 -13.61
N ASP A 67 -30.34 -8.77 -13.20
CA ASP A 67 -31.51 -9.05 -14.05
C ASP A 67 -32.11 -7.82 -14.76
N VAL A 68 -31.52 -6.63 -14.58
CA VAL A 68 -32.10 -5.36 -15.03
C VAL A 68 -31.75 -5.00 -16.46
N VAL A 69 -30.62 -5.48 -16.99
CA VAL A 69 -30.16 -5.20 -18.35
C VAL A 69 -29.75 -6.47 -19.06
N CYS A 70 -30.50 -6.87 -20.08
CA CYS A 70 -30.11 -7.95 -20.99
C CYS A 70 -29.20 -7.41 -22.09
N ILE A 71 -27.96 -7.81 -22.08
CA ILE A 71 -27.03 -7.63 -23.20
C ILE A 71 -26.96 -8.91 -24.04
N PHE A 72 -26.52 -8.79 -25.28
CA PHE A 72 -26.47 -9.92 -26.24
C PHE A 72 -25.64 -11.10 -25.71
N ASN A 73 -24.61 -10.85 -24.90
CA ASN A 73 -23.81 -11.88 -24.24
C ASN A 73 -24.13 -11.85 -22.74
N LEU A 74 -25.02 -12.71 -22.31
CA LEU A 74 -25.33 -12.85 -20.88
C LEU A 74 -24.09 -13.27 -20.10
N PRO A 75 -23.78 -12.64 -18.95
CA PRO A 75 -22.73 -13.08 -18.06
C PRO A 75 -22.93 -14.53 -17.59
N ALA A 76 -21.85 -15.23 -17.32
CA ALA A 76 -21.90 -16.63 -16.89
C ALA A 76 -22.70 -16.83 -15.59
N GLU A 77 -22.75 -15.79 -14.74
CA GLU A 77 -23.56 -15.72 -13.52
C GLU A 77 -25.05 -15.82 -13.82
N VAL A 78 -25.54 -15.01 -14.75
CA VAL A 78 -26.95 -14.99 -15.16
C VAL A 78 -27.33 -16.28 -15.88
N GLN A 79 -26.41 -16.86 -16.64
CA GLN A 79 -26.61 -18.15 -17.31
C GLN A 79 -26.54 -19.35 -16.36
N GLY A 80 -26.10 -19.17 -15.11
CA GLY A 80 -25.90 -20.27 -14.17
C GLY A 80 -24.75 -21.23 -14.52
N ILE A 81 -23.84 -20.80 -15.42
CA ILE A 81 -22.72 -21.63 -15.90
C ILE A 81 -21.36 -21.17 -15.35
N ARG A 82 -21.36 -20.31 -14.30
CA ARG A 82 -20.13 -19.85 -13.66
C ARG A 82 -19.33 -21.02 -13.14
N THR A 83 -18.07 -21.09 -13.55
CA THR A 83 -17.11 -22.07 -13.06
C THR A 83 -16.01 -21.37 -12.28
N VAL A 84 -15.43 -22.07 -11.31
CA VAL A 84 -14.26 -21.56 -10.58
C VAL A 84 -13.07 -21.53 -11.55
N PRO A 85 -12.43 -20.36 -11.75
CA PRO A 85 -11.28 -20.27 -12.63
C PRO A 85 -10.11 -21.08 -12.07
N THR A 86 -9.34 -21.72 -12.96
CA THR A 86 -8.19 -22.56 -12.60
C THR A 86 -6.99 -21.76 -12.13
N SER A 87 -6.97 -20.44 -12.36
CA SER A 87 -5.89 -19.55 -11.93
C SER A 87 -6.39 -18.10 -11.80
N GLY A 88 -5.82 -17.36 -10.85
CA GLY A 88 -5.99 -15.92 -10.70
C GLY A 88 -7.34 -15.44 -10.18
N GLY A 89 -8.43 -16.05 -10.52
CA GLY A 89 -9.81 -15.92 -10.03
C GLY A 89 -10.31 -14.58 -9.49
N GLY A 90 -9.74 -13.44 -9.94
CA GLY A 90 -10.13 -12.12 -9.42
C GLY A 90 -9.52 -11.77 -8.05
N TRP A 91 -8.62 -12.59 -7.51
CA TRP A 91 -7.95 -12.36 -6.24
C TRP A 91 -6.73 -11.43 -6.40
N ASN A 92 -6.98 -10.19 -6.85
CA ASN A 92 -5.97 -9.13 -6.80
C ASN A 92 -6.14 -8.31 -5.51
N TRP A 93 -5.07 -8.25 -4.72
CA TRP A 93 -5.03 -7.57 -3.43
C TRP A 93 -4.23 -6.26 -3.45
N GLU A 94 -3.87 -5.78 -4.64
CA GLU A 94 -3.00 -4.62 -4.82
C GLU A 94 -3.59 -3.37 -4.17
N TYR A 95 -4.84 -3.04 -4.46
CA TYR A 95 -5.52 -1.90 -3.85
C TYR A 95 -5.66 -2.03 -2.34
N LEU A 96 -5.99 -3.22 -1.83
CA LEU A 96 -6.09 -3.42 -0.38
C LEU A 96 -4.74 -3.23 0.30
N ARG A 97 -3.67 -3.70 -0.32
CA ARG A 97 -2.30 -3.50 0.16
C ARG A 97 -1.95 -2.02 0.18
N ALA A 98 -2.27 -1.27 -0.89
CA ALA A 98 -2.04 0.17 -0.97
C ALA A 98 -2.81 0.94 0.11
N VAL A 99 -4.09 0.61 0.35
CA VAL A 99 -4.89 1.21 1.42
C VAL A 99 -4.32 0.94 2.80
N ASN A 100 -3.94 -0.31 3.08
CA ASN A 100 -3.36 -0.67 4.37
C ASN A 100 -2.00 -0.01 4.58
N PHE A 101 -1.19 0.09 3.52
CA PHE A 101 0.08 0.79 3.55
C PHE A 101 -0.11 2.28 3.86
N TYR A 102 -1.06 2.94 3.18
CA TYR A 102 -1.43 4.32 3.47
C TYR A 102 -1.82 4.49 4.95
N LEU A 103 -2.75 3.69 5.47
CA LEU A 103 -3.23 3.79 6.86
C LEU A 103 -2.13 3.57 7.90
N SER A 104 -1.08 2.81 7.56
CA SER A 104 0.06 2.61 8.47
C SER A 104 1.04 3.79 8.48
N HIS A 105 1.03 4.65 7.46
CA HIS A 105 1.95 5.77 7.31
C HIS A 105 1.31 7.14 7.51
N SER A 106 -0.01 7.26 7.37
CA SER A 106 -0.76 8.52 7.54
C SER A 106 -0.57 9.17 8.91
N VAL A 107 -0.19 8.39 9.92
CA VAL A 107 0.12 8.85 11.28
C VAL A 107 1.27 9.85 11.35
N ARG A 108 2.06 9.99 10.29
CA ARG A 108 3.16 10.95 10.18
C ARG A 108 2.70 12.38 9.94
N CYS A 109 1.50 12.55 9.41
CA CYS A 109 0.93 13.86 9.19
C CYS A 109 0.54 14.49 10.53
N ASP A 110 1.13 15.65 10.83
CA ASP A 110 0.84 16.39 12.07
C ASP A 110 -0.53 17.08 12.03
N ASP A 111 -1.07 17.35 10.82
CA ASP A 111 -2.41 17.88 10.64
C ASP A 111 -3.45 16.80 10.93
N VAL A 112 -4.00 16.85 12.14
CA VAL A 112 -4.96 15.86 12.64
C VAL A 112 -6.24 15.86 11.81
N ASP A 113 -6.76 17.05 11.47
CA ASP A 113 -8.02 17.18 10.73
C ASP A 113 -7.89 16.60 9.31
N ALA A 114 -6.80 16.93 8.63
CA ALA A 114 -6.49 16.37 7.32
C ALA A 114 -6.31 14.84 7.40
N ARG A 115 -5.59 14.35 8.41
CA ARG A 115 -5.38 12.92 8.61
C ARG A 115 -6.70 12.18 8.83
N GLU A 116 -7.56 12.67 9.72
CA GLU A 116 -8.87 12.04 9.98
C GLU A 116 -9.74 12.01 8.74
N HIS A 117 -9.76 13.09 7.95
CA HIS A 117 -10.49 13.17 6.70
C HIS A 117 -10.01 12.12 5.68
N PHE A 118 -8.71 12.09 5.38
CA PHE A 118 -8.16 11.18 4.38
C PHE A 118 -8.10 9.73 4.85
N ASP A 119 -7.92 9.47 6.14
CA ASP A 119 -8.07 8.14 6.73
C ASP A 119 -9.51 7.64 6.60
N GLY A 120 -10.51 8.52 6.72
CA GLY A 120 -11.90 8.20 6.46
C GLY A 120 -12.12 7.70 5.04
N ILE A 121 -11.53 8.39 4.04
CA ILE A 121 -11.55 7.98 2.63
C ILE A 121 -10.90 6.60 2.46
N ALA A 122 -9.71 6.40 3.03
CA ALA A 122 -9.00 5.14 2.92
C ALA A 122 -9.78 3.97 3.53
N ARG A 123 -10.42 4.18 4.70
CA ARG A 123 -11.28 3.17 5.34
C ARG A 123 -12.53 2.87 4.54
N PHE A 124 -13.12 3.87 3.88
CA PHE A 124 -14.22 3.66 2.95
C PHE A 124 -13.79 2.73 1.81
N PHE A 125 -12.68 3.02 1.14
CA PHE A 125 -12.19 2.18 0.04
C PHE A 125 -11.78 0.79 0.49
N ARG A 126 -11.30 0.62 1.72
CA ARG A 126 -11.06 -0.71 2.30
C ARG A 126 -12.34 -1.50 2.45
N ALA A 127 -13.40 -0.87 2.94
CA ALA A 127 -14.71 -1.52 3.05
C ALA A 127 -15.31 -1.84 1.67
N TYR A 128 -15.21 -0.90 0.73
CA TYR A 128 -15.64 -1.08 -0.65
C TYR A 128 -14.91 -2.25 -1.33
N PHE A 129 -13.59 -2.36 -1.13
CA PHE A 129 -12.81 -3.49 -1.66
C PHE A 129 -13.34 -4.83 -1.18
N TYR A 130 -13.65 -4.96 0.11
CA TYR A 130 -14.21 -6.21 0.65
C TYR A 130 -15.62 -6.48 0.14
N PHE A 131 -16.43 -5.44 0.00
CA PHE A 131 -17.76 -5.56 -0.58
C PHE A 131 -17.73 -6.13 -2.01
N GLU A 132 -16.79 -5.70 -2.83
CA GLU A 132 -16.59 -6.21 -4.20
C GLU A 132 -16.09 -7.68 -4.25
N LYS A 133 -15.64 -8.24 -3.13
CA LYS A 133 -15.12 -9.62 -3.05
C LYS A 133 -16.15 -10.63 -2.53
N VAL A 134 -17.27 -10.15 -2.01
CA VAL A 134 -18.37 -11.00 -1.49
C VAL A 134 -19.41 -11.25 -2.57
#